data_092d1813e6a8fef9c056b18a09dec2bc
#
_entry.id   092d1813e6a8fef9c056b18a09dec2bc
#
_cell.length_a   1.000
_cell.length_b   1.000
_cell.length_c   1.000
_cell.angle_alpha   90.00
_cell.angle_beta   90.00
_cell.angle_gamma   90.00
#
_symmetry.space_group_name_H-M   'P 1'
#
loop_
_entity.id
_entity.type
_entity.pdbx_description
1 polymer ?
#
loop_
_entity_poly.entity_id
_entity_poly.type
_entity_poly.pdbx_seq_one_letter_code
_entity_poly.pdbx_strand_id
1 'polypeptide(L)'
;MEFDGVRAKEAIEIAGLTRDTPVYKARSRDLRDNMFKEMMYIVKNKDASSLHLIGHLYLFMDYLTRSAATVRKTHGGRMRDFYIKEALSFIEQNFQNNISVEDIASFCGLNRSYFGKIFRESLGKSPQDFLMNYRMIKATELLRMTQLSIGDISKAVGYENQLHFSRAFKNIYGSSPRNWRDTNRILP
;
A
#
# COMPACT_ATOMS: atom_id res chain seq x y z
N MET A 1 -8.58 12.43 23.64
CA MET A 1 -8.76 12.45 22.19
C MET A 1 -8.21 11.12 21.68
N GLU A 2 -9.04 10.32 21.08
CA GLU A 2 -8.67 9.04 20.48
C GLU A 2 -8.83 9.16 18.95
N PHE A 3 -7.86 8.72 18.21
CA PHE A 3 -7.89 8.70 16.75
C PHE A 3 -7.14 7.46 16.26
N ASP A 4 -7.69 6.81 15.27
CA ASP A 4 -7.10 5.62 14.64
C ASP A 4 -6.98 5.83 13.14
N GLY A 5 -6.20 4.98 12.52
CA GLY A 5 -5.96 4.97 11.08
C GLY A 5 -4.48 4.91 10.73
N VAL A 6 -4.21 4.60 9.49
CA VAL A 6 -2.85 4.36 9.00
C VAL A 6 -1.96 5.59 9.18
N ARG A 7 -2.45 6.79 8.85
CA ARG A 7 -1.71 8.04 9.00
C ARG A 7 -1.49 8.44 10.46
N ALA A 8 -2.38 8.04 11.37
CA ALA A 8 -2.23 8.29 12.79
C ALA A 8 -1.05 7.49 13.37
N LYS A 9 -0.96 6.21 13.05
CA LYS A 9 0.16 5.35 13.46
C LYS A 9 1.49 5.88 12.93
N GLU A 10 1.52 6.28 11.67
CA GLU A 10 2.69 6.88 11.04
C GLU A 10 3.15 8.16 11.75
N ALA A 11 2.25 9.09 12.03
CA ALA A 11 2.59 10.33 12.73
C ALA A 11 3.16 10.08 14.13
N ILE A 12 2.61 9.09 14.85
CA ILE A 12 3.09 8.67 16.17
C ILE A 12 4.49 8.07 16.08
N GLU A 13 4.75 7.22 15.08
CA GLU A 13 6.07 6.63 14.87
C GLU A 13 7.11 7.67 14.45
N ILE A 14 6.76 8.61 13.55
CA ILE A 14 7.62 9.73 13.16
C ILE A 14 7.95 10.61 14.37
N ALA A 15 6.99 10.83 15.25
CA ALA A 15 7.19 11.57 16.48
C ALA A 15 8.08 10.82 17.51
N GLY A 16 8.46 9.57 17.20
CA GLY A 16 9.28 8.73 18.09
C GLY A 16 8.54 8.21 19.31
N LEU A 17 7.20 8.25 19.28
CA LEU A 17 6.35 7.75 20.35
C LEU A 17 6.17 6.23 20.19
N THR A 18 6.56 5.49 21.22
CA THR A 18 6.41 4.02 21.29
C THR A 18 5.85 3.64 22.66
N ARG A 19 5.54 2.36 22.87
CA ARG A 19 5.18 1.87 24.21
C ARG A 19 6.29 2.08 25.23
N ASP A 20 7.55 2.01 24.81
CA ASP A 20 8.73 2.18 25.66
C ASP A 20 9.13 3.64 25.82
N THR A 21 8.71 4.50 24.90
CA THR A 21 8.99 5.96 24.91
C THR A 21 7.70 6.74 24.66
N PRO A 22 6.75 6.74 25.63
CA PRO A 22 5.43 7.35 25.42
C PRO A 22 5.42 8.88 25.59
N VAL A 23 6.56 9.48 25.96
CA VAL A 23 6.65 10.91 26.25
C VAL A 23 7.17 11.68 25.05
N TYR A 24 6.34 12.63 24.58
CA TYR A 24 6.70 13.54 23.52
C TYR A 24 7.67 14.63 24.02
N LYS A 25 8.74 14.88 23.25
CA LYS A 25 9.68 15.98 23.47
C LYS A 25 9.80 16.84 22.21
N ALA A 26 9.41 18.10 22.30
CA ALA A 26 9.49 19.04 21.20
C ALA A 26 10.91 19.63 21.05
N ARG A 27 11.35 19.83 19.81
CA ARG A 27 12.60 20.53 19.46
C ARG A 27 12.48 22.06 19.62
N SER A 28 11.31 22.61 19.36
CA SER A 28 11.04 24.03 19.33
C SER A 28 9.82 24.35 20.19
N ARG A 29 9.93 25.45 20.94
CA ARG A 29 8.82 25.96 21.75
C ARG A 29 7.65 26.37 20.88
N ASP A 30 7.90 27.09 19.78
CA ASP A 30 6.84 27.59 18.89
C ASP A 30 6.06 26.45 18.22
N LEU A 31 6.75 25.40 17.75
CA LEU A 31 6.08 24.23 17.17
C LEU A 31 5.25 23.47 18.21
N ARG A 32 5.76 23.35 19.44
CA ARG A 32 5.02 22.76 20.57
C ARG A 32 3.76 23.55 20.87
N ASP A 33 3.89 24.87 20.94
CA ASP A 33 2.78 25.75 21.31
C ASP A 33 1.69 25.77 20.21
N ASN A 34 2.08 25.73 18.95
CA ASN A 34 1.16 25.55 17.82
C ASN A 34 0.48 24.19 17.86
N MET A 35 1.21 23.09 18.07
CA MET A 35 0.64 21.76 18.25
C MET A 35 -0.41 21.73 19.37
N PHE A 36 -0.09 22.36 20.51
CA PHE A 36 -1.00 22.45 21.66
C PHE A 36 -2.26 23.26 21.33
N LYS A 37 -2.13 24.35 20.56
CA LYS A 37 -3.28 25.15 20.09
C LYS A 37 -4.25 24.30 19.26
N GLU A 38 -3.72 23.55 18.30
CA GLU A 38 -4.54 22.68 17.44
C GLU A 38 -5.27 21.60 18.26
N MET A 39 -4.56 20.94 19.16
CA MET A 39 -5.14 19.96 20.07
C MET A 39 -6.27 20.58 20.93
N MET A 40 -6.00 21.74 21.51
CA MET A 40 -7.01 22.43 22.34
C MET A 40 -8.21 22.92 21.54
N TYR A 41 -7.99 23.31 20.28
CA TYR A 41 -9.07 23.67 19.38
C TYR A 41 -10.03 22.49 19.16
N ILE A 42 -9.50 21.31 18.82
CA ILE A 42 -10.28 20.08 18.60
C ILE A 42 -11.09 19.72 19.86
N VAL A 43 -10.46 19.80 21.04
CA VAL A 43 -11.11 19.44 22.30
C VAL A 43 -12.25 20.41 22.66
N LYS A 44 -12.06 21.72 22.40
CA LYS A 44 -13.04 22.76 22.77
C LYS A 44 -14.20 22.89 21.78
N ASN A 45 -14.02 22.52 20.52
CA ASN A 45 -15.00 22.73 19.45
C ASN A 45 -15.59 21.42 18.93
N LYS A 46 -16.04 20.55 19.84
CA LYS A 46 -16.58 19.22 19.49
C LYS A 46 -17.76 19.28 18.51
N ASP A 47 -18.51 20.39 18.51
CA ASP A 47 -19.68 20.61 17.66
C ASP A 47 -19.34 21.24 16.30
N ALA A 48 -18.08 21.53 16.02
CA ALA A 48 -17.63 21.99 14.72
C ALA A 48 -17.81 20.91 13.65
N SER A 49 -17.90 21.32 12.36
CA SER A 49 -18.03 20.35 11.28
C SER A 49 -16.88 19.34 11.25
N SER A 50 -17.18 18.10 10.88
CA SER A 50 -16.18 17.02 10.81
C SER A 50 -14.98 17.39 9.93
N LEU A 51 -15.21 18.07 8.80
CA LEU A 51 -14.13 18.53 7.89
C LEU A 51 -13.23 19.55 8.58
N HIS A 52 -13.79 20.44 9.40
CA HIS A 52 -13.02 21.44 10.14
C HIS A 52 -12.15 20.78 11.21
N LEU A 53 -12.72 19.84 11.97
CA LEU A 53 -11.98 19.07 12.97
C LEU A 53 -10.87 18.21 12.35
N ILE A 54 -11.13 17.60 11.20
CA ILE A 54 -10.12 16.85 10.43
C ILE A 54 -8.98 17.78 9.98
N GLY A 55 -9.27 18.99 9.52
CA GLY A 55 -8.24 19.99 9.16
C GLY A 55 -7.31 20.30 10.33
N HIS A 56 -7.86 20.58 11.50
CA HIS A 56 -7.09 20.82 12.73
C HIS A 56 -6.31 19.58 13.21
N LEU A 57 -6.87 18.38 13.01
CA LEU A 57 -6.15 17.12 13.29
C LEU A 57 -4.92 16.96 12.40
N TYR A 58 -5.02 17.27 11.10
CA TYR A 58 -3.86 17.21 10.20
C TYR A 58 -2.81 18.26 10.56
N LEU A 59 -3.20 19.48 10.94
CA LEU A 59 -2.26 20.50 11.44
C LEU A 59 -1.57 20.04 12.73
N PHE A 60 -2.33 19.47 13.66
CA PHE A 60 -1.75 18.87 14.87
C PHE A 60 -0.71 17.80 14.54
N MET A 61 -1.01 16.88 13.61
CA MET A 61 -0.08 15.84 13.18
C MET A 61 1.16 16.41 12.48
N ASP A 62 1.01 17.44 11.66
CA ASP A 62 2.15 18.13 11.04
C ASP A 62 3.08 18.74 12.08
N TYR A 63 2.54 19.48 13.03
CA TYR A 63 3.33 20.04 14.13
C TYR A 63 3.99 18.97 15.00
N LEU A 64 3.28 17.88 15.30
CA LEU A 64 3.81 16.74 16.07
C LEU A 64 5.03 16.14 15.37
N THR A 65 4.91 15.84 14.08
CA THR A 65 5.98 15.21 13.32
C THR A 65 7.18 16.11 13.08
N ARG A 66 6.95 17.39 12.78
CA ARG A 66 8.02 18.39 12.53
C ARG A 66 8.76 18.78 13.79
N SER A 67 8.10 18.79 14.95
CA SER A 67 8.66 19.25 16.22
C SER A 67 9.30 18.15 17.06
N ALA A 68 9.18 16.88 16.67
CA ALA A 68 9.75 15.76 17.42
C ALA A 68 11.28 15.89 17.57
N ALA A 69 11.77 15.81 18.81
CA ALA A 69 13.21 15.92 19.11
C ALA A 69 13.99 14.69 18.62
N THR A 70 13.33 13.53 18.56
CA THR A 70 13.89 12.26 18.12
C THR A 70 13.46 11.92 16.69
N VAL A 71 13.68 12.84 15.75
CA VAL A 71 13.55 12.49 14.33
C VAL A 71 14.69 11.51 14.01
N ARG A 72 14.41 10.21 14.12
CA ARG A 72 15.34 9.21 13.64
C ARG A 72 15.54 9.41 12.15
N LYS A 73 16.81 9.46 11.68
CA LYS A 73 17.19 9.52 10.25
C LYS A 73 16.68 8.34 9.39
N THR A 74 15.81 7.50 9.96
CA THR A 74 15.20 6.31 9.33
C THR A 74 13.90 6.61 8.59
N HIS A 75 13.53 7.89 8.39
CA HIS A 75 12.25 8.27 7.77
C HIS A 75 12.05 7.72 6.36
N GLY A 76 13.11 7.67 5.56
CA GLY A 76 13.01 7.18 4.18
C GLY A 76 12.68 5.68 4.09
N GLY A 77 13.16 4.87 5.02
CA GLY A 77 12.90 3.43 5.05
C GLY A 77 11.46 3.10 5.47
N ARG A 78 11.00 3.64 6.59
CA ARG A 78 9.66 3.35 7.12
C ARG A 78 8.52 3.86 6.24
N MET A 79 8.67 5.07 5.70
CA MET A 79 7.73 5.63 4.75
C MET A 79 7.68 4.79 3.48
N ARG A 80 8.84 4.36 2.99
CA ARG A 80 8.92 3.45 1.85
C ARG A 80 8.22 2.13 2.13
N ASP A 81 8.49 1.51 3.28
CA ASP A 81 7.88 0.23 3.69
C ASP A 81 6.34 0.37 3.82
N PHE A 82 5.87 1.51 4.29
CA PHE A 82 4.45 1.83 4.31
C PHE A 82 3.85 1.85 2.90
N TYR A 83 4.43 2.63 1.97
CA TYR A 83 3.94 2.69 0.59
C TYR A 83 3.97 1.31 -0.10
N ILE A 84 4.98 0.50 0.20
CA ILE A 84 5.05 -0.86 -0.35
C ILE A 84 3.95 -1.75 0.21
N LYS A 85 3.65 -1.69 1.50
CA LYS A 85 2.53 -2.43 2.10
C LYS A 85 1.19 -2.03 1.51
N GLU A 86 0.93 -0.73 1.37
CA GLU A 86 -0.28 -0.21 0.74
C GLU A 86 -0.42 -0.68 -0.71
N ALA A 87 0.67 -0.62 -1.48
CA ALA A 87 0.69 -1.08 -2.86
C ALA A 87 0.40 -2.59 -2.97
N LEU A 88 1.00 -3.41 -2.09
CA LEU A 88 0.75 -4.85 -2.06
C LEU A 88 -0.70 -5.18 -1.69
N SER A 89 -1.27 -4.48 -0.70
CA SER A 89 -2.68 -4.62 -0.33
C SER A 89 -3.61 -4.22 -1.48
N PHE A 90 -3.32 -3.12 -2.16
CA PHE A 90 -4.09 -2.69 -3.32
C PHE A 90 -4.03 -3.71 -4.47
N ILE A 91 -2.85 -4.26 -4.76
CA ILE A 91 -2.68 -5.30 -5.78
C ILE A 91 -3.48 -6.54 -5.40
N GLU A 92 -3.40 -7.00 -4.16
CA GLU A 92 -4.11 -8.18 -3.67
C GLU A 92 -5.63 -8.05 -3.80
N GLN A 93 -6.17 -6.86 -3.53
CA GLN A 93 -7.61 -6.58 -3.62
C GLN A 93 -8.11 -6.34 -5.04
N ASN A 94 -7.22 -5.94 -5.96
CA ASN A 94 -7.63 -5.44 -7.28
C ASN A 94 -6.95 -6.13 -8.47
N PHE A 95 -6.13 -7.17 -8.28
CA PHE A 95 -5.36 -7.81 -9.37
C PHE A 95 -6.25 -8.33 -10.52
N GLN A 96 -7.48 -8.72 -10.24
CA GLN A 96 -8.47 -9.18 -11.22
C GLN A 96 -9.01 -8.06 -12.10
N ASN A 97 -8.87 -6.82 -11.68
CA ASN A 97 -9.31 -5.64 -12.43
C ASN A 97 -8.20 -5.19 -13.40
N ASN A 98 -8.56 -4.37 -14.39
CA ASN A 98 -7.60 -3.81 -15.34
C ASN A 98 -6.79 -2.66 -14.71
N ILE A 99 -6.09 -2.95 -13.60
CA ILE A 99 -5.23 -1.98 -12.93
C ILE A 99 -3.88 -1.84 -13.61
N SER A 100 -3.39 -0.60 -13.67
CA SER A 100 -2.07 -0.21 -14.16
C SER A 100 -1.11 0.14 -13.01
N VAL A 101 0.17 0.29 -13.32
CA VAL A 101 1.17 0.82 -12.35
C VAL A 101 0.83 2.25 -11.93
N GLU A 102 0.19 3.03 -12.81
CA GLU A 102 -0.28 4.40 -12.51
C GLU A 102 -1.36 4.38 -11.42
N ASP A 103 -2.32 3.45 -11.52
CA ASP A 103 -3.39 3.31 -10.53
C ASP A 103 -2.83 2.94 -9.15
N ILE A 104 -1.85 2.03 -9.11
CA ILE A 104 -1.18 1.63 -7.86
C ILE A 104 -0.41 2.82 -7.26
N ALA A 105 0.33 3.56 -8.07
CA ALA A 105 1.08 4.72 -7.63
C ALA A 105 0.15 5.82 -7.10
N SER A 106 -0.94 6.11 -7.83
CA SER A 106 -1.95 7.09 -7.46
C SER A 106 -2.65 6.72 -6.14
N PHE A 107 -2.98 5.45 -5.94
CA PHE A 107 -3.53 4.95 -4.68
C PHE A 107 -2.59 5.23 -3.49
N CYS A 108 -1.27 5.08 -3.70
CA CYS A 108 -0.27 5.41 -2.70
C CYS A 108 -0.01 6.93 -2.56
N GLY A 109 -0.65 7.79 -3.37
CA GLY A 109 -0.40 9.23 -3.41
C GLY A 109 0.98 9.60 -3.96
N LEU A 110 1.56 8.76 -4.82
CA LEU A 110 2.89 8.91 -5.40
C LEU A 110 2.83 9.09 -6.92
N ASN A 111 3.83 9.78 -7.49
CA ASN A 111 4.03 9.73 -8.92
C ASN A 111 4.64 8.38 -9.36
N ARG A 112 4.33 7.95 -10.58
CA ARG A 112 4.74 6.66 -11.13
C ARG A 112 6.25 6.41 -11.07
N SER A 113 7.06 7.42 -11.36
CA SER A 113 8.51 7.27 -11.44
C SER A 113 9.12 7.02 -10.05
N TYR A 114 8.71 7.80 -9.05
CA TYR A 114 9.16 7.62 -7.67
C TYR A 114 8.66 6.29 -7.10
N PHE A 115 7.38 5.96 -7.31
CA PHE A 115 6.81 4.68 -6.90
C PHE A 115 7.59 3.50 -7.51
N GLY A 116 7.82 3.50 -8.83
CA GLY A 116 8.56 2.44 -9.51
C GLY A 116 9.98 2.26 -8.95
N LYS A 117 10.66 3.37 -8.59
CA LYS A 117 11.99 3.34 -7.97
C LYS A 117 11.95 2.66 -6.60
N ILE A 118 11.12 3.16 -5.67
CA ILE A 118 11.06 2.62 -4.30
C ILE A 118 10.56 1.18 -4.27
N PHE A 119 9.62 0.81 -5.15
CA PHE A 119 9.11 -0.55 -5.27
C PHE A 119 10.21 -1.52 -5.70
N ARG A 120 11.00 -1.16 -6.73
CA ARG A 120 12.13 -1.98 -7.19
C ARG A 120 13.24 -2.09 -6.15
N GLU A 121 13.55 -1.00 -5.44
CA GLU A 121 14.53 -1.01 -4.35
C GLU A 121 14.12 -1.90 -3.18
N SER A 122 12.80 -1.99 -2.90
CA SER A 122 12.28 -2.77 -1.78
C SER A 122 12.05 -4.25 -2.11
N LEU A 123 11.59 -4.56 -3.32
CA LEU A 123 11.15 -5.91 -3.70
C LEU A 123 12.01 -6.56 -4.80
N GLY A 124 13.02 -5.86 -5.32
CA GLY A 124 13.91 -6.37 -6.37
C GLY A 124 13.26 -6.52 -7.74
N LYS A 125 11.98 -6.15 -7.90
CA LYS A 125 11.21 -6.29 -9.14
C LYS A 125 10.45 -5.00 -9.46
N SER A 126 10.16 -4.76 -10.74
CA SER A 126 9.29 -3.64 -11.11
C SER A 126 7.84 -3.92 -10.63
N PRO A 127 7.03 -2.87 -10.38
CA PRO A 127 5.61 -3.05 -10.05
C PRO A 127 4.84 -3.82 -11.12
N GLN A 128 5.16 -3.61 -12.39
CA GLN A 128 4.54 -4.31 -13.53
C GLN A 128 4.86 -5.81 -13.50
N ASP A 129 6.12 -6.18 -13.30
CA ASP A 129 6.53 -7.58 -13.20
C ASP A 129 5.93 -8.24 -11.97
N PHE A 130 5.83 -7.51 -10.87
CA PHE A 130 5.21 -8.01 -9.64
C PHE A 130 3.73 -8.33 -9.87
N LEU A 131 2.95 -7.39 -10.41
CA LEU A 131 1.53 -7.58 -10.73
C LEU A 131 1.33 -8.75 -11.69
N MET A 132 2.14 -8.82 -12.75
CA MET A 132 2.09 -9.93 -13.72
C MET A 132 2.35 -11.27 -13.03
N ASN A 133 3.42 -11.38 -12.24
CA ASN A 133 3.73 -12.61 -11.52
C ASN A 133 2.63 -12.99 -10.51
N TYR A 134 2.07 -12.02 -9.80
CA TYR A 134 0.98 -12.24 -8.85
C TYR A 134 -0.25 -12.83 -9.55
N ARG A 135 -0.66 -12.24 -10.69
CA ARG A 135 -1.75 -12.78 -11.54
C ARG A 135 -1.47 -14.20 -12.02
N MET A 136 -0.22 -14.50 -12.39
CA MET A 136 0.16 -15.85 -12.84
C MET A 136 0.14 -16.87 -11.70
N ILE A 137 0.53 -16.50 -10.49
CA ILE A 137 0.39 -17.36 -9.30
C ILE A 137 -1.08 -17.67 -9.07
N LYS A 138 -1.96 -16.65 -9.09
CA LYS A 138 -3.43 -16.86 -8.96
C LYS A 138 -4.01 -17.71 -10.08
N ALA A 139 -3.49 -17.58 -11.30
CA ALA A 139 -3.89 -18.45 -12.40
C ALA A 139 -3.51 -19.92 -12.14
N THR A 140 -2.34 -20.21 -11.57
CA THR A 140 -1.97 -21.61 -11.23
C THR A 140 -2.88 -22.21 -10.17
N GLU A 141 -3.30 -21.42 -9.16
CA GLU A 141 -4.28 -21.86 -8.15
C GLU A 141 -5.61 -22.28 -8.83
N LEU A 142 -6.15 -21.41 -9.72
CA LEU A 142 -7.38 -21.70 -10.45
C LEU A 142 -7.25 -22.88 -11.41
N LEU A 143 -6.12 -23.00 -12.11
CA LEU A 143 -5.84 -24.13 -13.01
C LEU A 143 -5.83 -25.48 -12.27
N ARG A 144 -5.33 -25.49 -11.04
CA ARG A 144 -5.24 -26.71 -10.22
C ARG A 144 -6.56 -27.11 -9.57
N MET A 145 -7.32 -26.10 -9.13
CA MET A 145 -8.46 -26.31 -8.21
C MET A 145 -9.82 -26.23 -8.89
N THR A 146 -9.89 -25.83 -10.18
CA THR A 146 -11.18 -25.58 -10.83
C THR A 146 -11.27 -26.24 -12.22
N GLN A 147 -12.50 -26.34 -12.73
CA GLN A 147 -12.83 -26.77 -14.10
C GLN A 147 -13.01 -25.58 -15.05
N LEU A 148 -12.74 -24.34 -14.60
CA LEU A 148 -12.93 -23.14 -15.42
C LEU A 148 -12.17 -23.23 -16.74
N SER A 149 -12.74 -22.68 -17.81
CA SER A 149 -12.05 -22.59 -19.08
C SER A 149 -10.78 -21.71 -18.98
N ILE A 150 -9.83 -21.89 -19.87
CA ILE A 150 -8.63 -21.04 -19.92
C ILE A 150 -9.02 -19.56 -20.12
N GLY A 151 -10.09 -19.32 -20.89
CA GLY A 151 -10.63 -17.97 -21.12
C GLY A 151 -11.23 -17.36 -19.83
N ASP A 152 -11.96 -18.14 -19.06
CA ASP A 152 -12.53 -17.66 -17.79
C ASP A 152 -11.44 -17.39 -16.75
N ILE A 153 -10.42 -18.27 -16.66
CA ILE A 153 -9.27 -18.03 -15.79
C ILE A 153 -8.51 -16.78 -16.22
N SER A 154 -8.31 -16.58 -17.52
CA SER A 154 -7.69 -15.35 -18.06
C SER A 154 -8.40 -14.11 -17.52
N LYS A 155 -9.72 -14.04 -17.63
CA LYS A 155 -10.54 -12.93 -17.13
C LYS A 155 -10.48 -12.82 -15.61
N ALA A 156 -10.58 -13.93 -14.89
CA ALA A 156 -10.56 -13.96 -13.42
C ALA A 156 -9.23 -13.44 -12.83
N VAL A 157 -8.14 -13.48 -13.60
CA VAL A 157 -6.83 -12.95 -13.16
C VAL A 157 -6.46 -11.61 -13.81
N GLY A 158 -7.44 -10.92 -14.42
CA GLY A 158 -7.26 -9.56 -14.92
C GLY A 158 -6.64 -9.45 -16.33
N TYR A 159 -6.81 -10.49 -17.17
CA TYR A 159 -6.47 -10.45 -18.59
C TYR A 159 -7.72 -10.48 -19.45
N GLU A 160 -8.03 -9.41 -20.15
CA GLU A 160 -9.16 -9.36 -21.09
C GLU A 160 -8.95 -10.29 -22.29
N ASN A 161 -7.69 -10.46 -22.72
CA ASN A 161 -7.33 -11.27 -23.89
C ASN A 161 -6.60 -12.56 -23.49
N GLN A 162 -7.25 -13.71 -23.77
CA GLN A 162 -6.72 -15.04 -23.49
C GLN A 162 -5.37 -15.32 -24.17
N LEU A 163 -5.10 -14.77 -25.37
CA LEU A 163 -3.83 -14.98 -26.04
C LEU A 163 -2.69 -14.28 -25.32
N HIS A 164 -2.92 -13.05 -24.85
CA HIS A 164 -1.95 -12.32 -24.03
C HIS A 164 -1.67 -13.07 -22.74
N PHE A 165 -2.72 -13.52 -22.04
CA PHE A 165 -2.58 -14.38 -20.86
C PHE A 165 -1.75 -15.63 -21.14
N SER A 166 -2.09 -16.40 -22.19
CA SER A 166 -1.41 -17.65 -22.51
C SER A 166 0.07 -17.46 -22.86
N ARG A 167 0.41 -16.35 -23.53
CA ARG A 167 1.81 -15.97 -23.82
C ARG A 167 2.57 -15.61 -22.54
N ALA A 168 1.97 -14.76 -21.67
CA ALA A 168 2.56 -14.38 -20.39
C ALA A 168 2.79 -15.60 -19.50
N PHE A 169 1.80 -16.48 -19.42
CA PHE A 169 1.87 -17.72 -18.64
C PHE A 169 3.00 -18.63 -19.16
N LYS A 170 3.06 -18.85 -20.48
CA LYS A 170 4.11 -19.67 -21.10
C LYS A 170 5.52 -19.10 -20.87
N ASN A 171 5.66 -17.77 -20.89
CA ASN A 171 6.94 -17.12 -20.63
C ASN A 171 7.44 -17.35 -19.19
N ILE A 172 6.52 -17.46 -18.22
CA ILE A 172 6.87 -17.64 -16.80
C ILE A 172 7.04 -19.13 -16.46
N TYR A 173 6.14 -20.00 -16.93
CA TYR A 173 6.10 -21.41 -16.56
C TYR A 173 6.62 -22.39 -17.62
N GLY A 174 7.06 -21.91 -18.76
CA GLY A 174 7.64 -22.72 -19.85
C GLY A 174 6.63 -23.51 -20.67
N SER A 175 5.37 -23.65 -20.24
CA SER A 175 4.32 -24.40 -20.90
C SER A 175 3.01 -23.61 -21.01
N SER A 176 2.14 -24.02 -21.95
CA SER A 176 0.81 -23.39 -22.07
C SER A 176 -0.04 -23.62 -20.80
N PRO A 177 -1.01 -22.74 -20.48
CA PRO A 177 -1.90 -22.95 -19.34
C PRO A 177 -2.64 -24.30 -19.40
N ARG A 178 -3.02 -24.76 -20.58
CA ARG A 178 -3.68 -26.06 -20.79
C ARG A 178 -2.76 -27.23 -20.43
N ASN A 179 -1.56 -27.26 -21.02
CA ASN A 179 -0.59 -28.32 -20.75
C ASN A 179 -0.16 -28.32 -19.29
N TRP A 180 0.00 -27.12 -18.71
CA TRP A 180 0.33 -26.98 -17.29
C TRP A 180 -0.76 -27.55 -16.39
N ARG A 181 -2.04 -27.30 -16.71
CA ARG A 181 -3.19 -27.88 -15.99
C ARG A 181 -3.14 -29.41 -16.05
N ASP A 182 -2.97 -29.97 -17.27
CA ASP A 182 -3.02 -31.42 -17.48
C ASP A 182 -1.94 -32.15 -16.65
N THR A 183 -0.80 -31.48 -16.42
CA THR A 183 0.31 -32.03 -15.61
C THR A 183 0.18 -31.80 -14.11
N ASN A 184 -0.50 -30.72 -13.67
CA ASN A 184 -0.48 -30.25 -12.26
C ASN A 184 -1.82 -30.26 -11.56
N ARG A 185 -2.88 -30.81 -12.17
CA ARG A 185 -4.22 -30.85 -11.62
C ARG A 185 -4.28 -31.75 -10.40
N ILE A 186 -4.98 -31.28 -9.36
CA ILE A 186 -5.17 -32.04 -8.12
C ILE A 186 -6.55 -32.73 -8.09
N LEU A 187 -7.51 -32.19 -8.85
CA LEU A 187 -8.86 -32.77 -8.93
C LEU A 187 -8.98 -33.73 -10.13
N PRO A 188 -9.63 -34.90 -9.97
CA PRO A 188 -9.91 -35.80 -11.06
C PRO A 188 -10.84 -35.19 -12.10
#